data_9fb03da70547b2452f43d203a56f0620
#
_entry.id   9fb03da70547b2452f43d203a56f0620
#
_cell.length_a   1.000
_cell.length_b   1.000
_cell.length_c   1.000
_cell.angle_alpha   90.00
_cell.angle_beta   90.00
_cell.angle_gamma   90.00
#
_symmetry.space_group_name_H-M   'P 1'
#
loop_
_entity.id
_entity.type
_entity.pdbx_description
1 polymer ?
#
loop_
_entity_poly.entity_id
_entity_poly.type
_entity_poly.pdbx_seq_one_letter_code
_entity_poly.pdbx_strand_id
1 'polypeptide(L)'
;MRTSTATRRLVGSALLASTLVVALSACGVTSAANTSASSSGPIENLQVLVPNAPGSGYDVTGRAAVKVMDEIGIATGTEVTNLAGAGGTVGLARTLTETGNANFMLLMGLGVVGAAYTNEGDAKVADATPIARLIEEAGAIFVPADSPYLTLDDMVEAWKVDPAAFAVGGGSSPGGPDHLLPMQLADAVGIDPGAVNFISYDGGGELLPAILGGKLQFAASGYGEFLEQVKSGDLRVLAVTSEERVPVLEAPTLTEEGVDLVFTNWRGILAAPDLTEAETARLVDAVTAMHGSDEWAAVLETNGWTDAFATGDEFSSFLTEQDERVSTTLKELGLI
;
A
#
# COMPACT_ATOMS: atom_id res chain seq x y z
N MET A 1 82.47 -15.85 18.25
CA MET A 1 83.69 -15.25 17.69
C MET A 1 83.35 -13.78 17.32
N ARG A 2 84.07 -12.93 18.06
CA ARG A 2 84.67 -11.63 17.69
C ARG A 2 83.66 -10.58 17.15
N THR A 3 83.36 -9.63 17.96
CA THR A 3 84.07 -8.35 18.33
C THR A 3 83.76 -7.21 17.40
N SER A 4 83.18 -6.16 18.02
CA SER A 4 83.89 -4.89 18.31
C SER A 4 83.65 -3.86 17.22
N THR A 5 83.37 -2.61 17.35
CA THR A 5 83.73 -1.64 18.35
C THR A 5 83.01 -0.29 18.05
N ALA A 6 82.67 0.41 19.08
CA ALA A 6 82.39 1.82 19.25
C ALA A 6 83.23 2.82 18.43
N THR A 7 82.74 3.98 18.17
CA THR A 7 83.44 5.22 18.48
C THR A 7 82.50 6.45 18.54
N ARG A 8 82.67 7.21 19.61
CA ARG A 8 82.15 8.53 20.02
C ARG A 8 82.74 9.66 19.16
N ARG A 9 82.03 10.76 19.08
CA ARG A 9 82.48 12.16 19.38
C ARG A 9 81.32 13.09 19.01
N LEU A 10 80.65 13.79 19.90
CA LEU A 10 80.96 14.98 20.72
C LEU A 10 81.09 16.32 19.91
N VAL A 11 80.25 17.27 20.39
CA VAL A 11 80.41 18.73 20.56
C VAL A 11 79.86 19.62 19.46
N GLY A 12 78.95 20.50 19.87
CA GLY A 12 78.65 21.78 19.19
C GLY A 12 77.41 22.45 19.74
N SER A 13 77.50 23.06 20.90
CA SER A 13 76.48 23.97 21.46
C SER A 13 76.41 25.27 20.67
N ALA A 14 75.22 25.75 20.37
CA ALA A 14 75.01 27.19 20.15
C ALA A 14 73.62 27.56 20.64
N LEU A 15 73.58 28.32 21.73
CA LEU A 15 72.40 29.06 22.19
C LEU A 15 72.12 30.20 21.22
N LEU A 16 70.83 30.42 20.91
CA LEU A 16 70.34 31.76 20.67
C LEU A 16 68.85 31.81 21.09
N ALA A 17 68.60 32.64 22.06
CA ALA A 17 67.30 33.02 22.55
C ALA A 17 66.56 33.89 21.51
N SER A 18 65.30 33.81 21.43
CA SER A 18 64.43 35.00 21.28
C SER A 18 62.93 34.63 21.11
N THR A 19 62.21 35.29 21.99
CA THR A 19 60.85 35.83 21.89
C THR A 19 59.63 34.88 21.88
N LEU A 20 59.06 34.82 23.07
CA LEU A 20 57.71 34.43 23.44
C LEU A 20 56.71 35.43 22.83
N VAL A 21 55.90 34.98 21.89
CA VAL A 21 54.65 35.65 21.48
C VAL A 21 53.50 34.78 21.94
N VAL A 22 52.85 35.20 23.03
CA VAL A 22 51.59 34.68 23.51
C VAL A 22 50.49 35.25 22.62
N ALA A 23 49.98 34.47 21.68
CA ALA A 23 48.71 34.75 21.01
C ALA A 23 47.61 34.05 21.77
N LEU A 24 46.78 34.79 22.50
CA LEU A 24 45.48 34.33 23.00
C LEU A 24 44.57 34.10 21.79
N SER A 25 44.45 32.86 21.37
CA SER A 25 43.37 32.47 20.47
C SER A 25 42.13 32.15 21.32
N ALA A 26 41.17 33.07 21.25
CA ALA A 26 39.82 32.87 21.78
C ALA A 26 39.23 31.59 21.17
N CYS A 27 38.92 30.61 22.01
CA CYS A 27 38.07 29.49 21.64
C CYS A 27 36.67 30.03 21.34
N GLY A 28 36.41 30.32 20.07
CA GLY A 28 35.06 30.38 19.54
C GLY A 28 34.49 28.98 19.56
N VAL A 29 33.60 28.71 20.49
CA VAL A 29 32.71 27.54 20.42
C VAL A 29 31.79 27.79 19.24
N THR A 30 32.19 27.38 18.05
CA THR A 30 31.26 27.16 16.97
C THR A 30 30.45 25.93 17.35
N SER A 31 29.21 26.15 17.80
CA SER A 31 28.20 25.11 17.79
C SER A 31 28.19 24.54 16.35
N ALA A 32 28.77 23.36 16.19
CA ALA A 32 28.50 22.57 15.00
C ALA A 32 26.99 22.33 15.04
N ALA A 33 26.26 23.05 14.20
CA ALA A 33 24.95 22.62 13.82
C ALA A 33 25.14 21.18 13.34
N ASN A 34 24.58 20.24 14.06
CA ASN A 34 24.35 18.87 13.54
C ASN A 34 23.45 19.04 12.34
N THR A 35 24.00 19.30 11.20
CA THR A 35 23.39 18.92 9.93
C THR A 35 23.43 17.39 9.95
N SER A 36 22.31 16.78 10.35
CA SER A 36 22.07 15.38 10.09
C SER A 36 22.32 15.20 8.60
N ALA A 37 23.42 14.54 8.26
CA ALA A 37 23.68 14.15 6.90
C ALA A 37 22.55 13.17 6.54
N SER A 38 21.58 13.60 5.75
CA SER A 38 20.76 12.68 4.96
C SER A 38 21.72 11.72 4.31
N SER A 39 21.60 10.43 4.62
CA SER A 39 22.41 9.40 3.97
C SER A 39 22.02 9.41 2.48
N SER A 40 22.85 10.05 1.66
CA SER A 40 22.59 10.34 0.25
C SER A 40 22.75 9.13 -0.67
N GLY A 41 22.69 7.91 -0.14
CA GLY A 41 22.80 6.68 -0.90
C GLY A 41 21.48 5.92 -0.97
N PRO A 42 21.38 4.93 -1.89
CA PRO A 42 20.21 4.08 -2.00
C PRO A 42 19.88 3.37 -0.68
N ILE A 43 18.64 2.98 -0.50
CA ILE A 43 18.23 2.12 0.61
C ILE A 43 18.65 0.70 0.27
N GLU A 44 19.59 0.15 1.04
CA GLU A 44 20.08 -1.22 0.82
C GLU A 44 19.22 -2.23 1.58
N ASN A 45 18.89 -3.35 0.91
CA ASN A 45 18.17 -4.48 1.50
C ASN A 45 16.81 -4.09 2.10
N LEU A 46 16.06 -3.24 1.41
CA LEU A 46 14.71 -2.87 1.79
C LEU A 46 13.80 -4.11 1.71
N GLN A 47 13.02 -4.33 2.76
CA GLN A 47 12.02 -5.40 2.82
C GLN A 47 10.62 -4.79 2.71
N VAL A 48 9.85 -5.26 1.74
CA VAL A 48 8.46 -4.85 1.56
C VAL A 48 7.55 -6.06 1.80
N LEU A 49 6.81 -6.01 2.90
CA LEU A 49 5.82 -7.02 3.23
C LEU A 49 4.51 -6.71 2.50
N VAL A 50 3.99 -7.71 1.81
CA VAL A 50 2.66 -7.70 1.19
C VAL A 50 1.75 -8.61 2.01
N PRO A 51 0.66 -8.10 2.61
CA PRO A 51 -0.14 -8.85 3.56
C PRO A 51 -1.20 -9.75 2.92
N ASN A 52 -1.03 -10.11 1.65
CA ASN A 52 -1.94 -10.94 0.85
C ASN A 52 -1.16 -11.96 0.00
N ALA A 53 -1.90 -12.87 -0.65
CA ALA A 53 -1.36 -13.83 -1.58
C ALA A 53 -0.68 -13.18 -2.80
N PRO A 54 0.31 -13.85 -3.41
CA PRO A 54 0.89 -13.41 -4.68
C PRO A 54 -0.19 -13.23 -5.77
N GLY A 55 -0.07 -12.14 -6.55
CA GLY A 55 -1.02 -11.79 -7.61
C GLY A 55 -2.26 -11.02 -7.12
N SER A 56 -2.37 -10.73 -5.82
CA SER A 56 -3.39 -9.81 -5.30
C SER A 56 -3.08 -8.36 -5.67
N GLY A 57 -4.07 -7.47 -5.56
CA GLY A 57 -3.86 -6.04 -5.82
C GLY A 57 -2.73 -5.44 -4.99
N TYR A 58 -2.56 -5.85 -3.74
CA TYR A 58 -1.42 -5.42 -2.91
C TYR A 58 -0.09 -5.94 -3.46
N ASP A 59 -0.03 -7.19 -3.92
CA ASP A 59 1.20 -7.78 -4.46
C ASP A 59 1.62 -7.08 -5.77
N VAL A 60 0.66 -6.84 -6.65
CA VAL A 60 0.92 -6.11 -7.91
C VAL A 60 1.46 -4.70 -7.63
N THR A 61 0.82 -3.97 -6.70
CA THR A 61 1.26 -2.62 -6.34
C THR A 61 2.63 -2.61 -5.68
N GLY A 62 2.87 -3.51 -4.71
CA GLY A 62 4.15 -3.59 -4.00
C GLY A 62 5.31 -3.95 -4.92
N ARG A 63 5.13 -4.93 -5.81
CA ARG A 63 6.16 -5.31 -6.78
C ARG A 63 6.41 -4.21 -7.81
N ALA A 64 5.39 -3.50 -8.25
CA ALA A 64 5.55 -2.37 -9.17
C ALA A 64 6.35 -1.24 -8.51
N ALA A 65 6.02 -0.86 -7.26
CA ALA A 65 6.74 0.16 -6.52
C ALA A 65 8.22 -0.22 -6.32
N VAL A 66 8.49 -1.44 -5.84
CA VAL A 66 9.86 -1.94 -5.65
C VAL A 66 10.65 -1.96 -6.95
N LYS A 67 10.04 -2.45 -8.03
CA LYS A 67 10.68 -2.48 -9.35
C LYS A 67 11.10 -1.07 -9.79
N VAL A 68 10.22 -0.08 -9.66
CA VAL A 68 10.55 1.31 -10.00
C VAL A 68 11.68 1.83 -9.09
N MET A 69 11.62 1.60 -7.78
CA MET A 69 12.66 2.05 -6.84
C MET A 69 14.04 1.47 -7.19
N ASP A 70 14.11 0.18 -7.59
CA ASP A 70 15.35 -0.47 -8.02
C ASP A 70 15.81 0.07 -9.39
N GLU A 71 14.92 0.25 -10.37
CA GLU A 71 15.24 0.75 -11.72
C GLU A 71 15.83 2.17 -11.70
N ILE A 72 15.31 3.05 -10.85
CA ILE A 72 15.82 4.45 -10.72
C ILE A 72 16.92 4.58 -9.65
N GLY A 73 17.34 3.47 -9.03
CA GLY A 73 18.47 3.42 -8.10
C GLY A 73 18.21 4.03 -6.73
N ILE A 74 16.97 4.17 -6.30
CA ILE A 74 16.58 4.64 -4.95
C ILE A 74 16.76 3.54 -3.92
N ALA A 75 16.50 2.29 -4.29
CA ALA A 75 16.72 1.13 -3.47
C ALA A 75 17.58 0.10 -4.19
N THR A 76 18.20 -0.82 -3.46
CA THR A 76 19.00 -1.92 -4.01
C THR A 76 18.86 -3.15 -3.14
N GLY A 77 18.76 -4.33 -3.78
CA GLY A 77 18.58 -5.59 -3.05
C GLY A 77 17.25 -5.68 -2.33
N THR A 78 16.24 -5.05 -2.89
CA THR A 78 14.90 -5.01 -2.31
C THR A 78 14.21 -6.37 -2.40
N GLU A 79 13.58 -6.80 -1.31
CA GLU A 79 12.85 -8.07 -1.23
C GLU A 79 11.37 -7.82 -0.98
N VAL A 80 10.50 -8.43 -1.81
CA VAL A 80 9.05 -8.45 -1.59
C VAL A 80 8.64 -9.81 -1.06
N THR A 81 8.06 -9.83 0.13
CA THR A 81 7.57 -11.05 0.78
C THR A 81 6.06 -11.01 0.97
N ASN A 82 5.38 -12.13 0.73
CA ASN A 82 3.95 -12.26 0.95
C ASN A 82 3.67 -12.96 2.28
N LEU A 83 2.79 -12.38 3.10
CA LEU A 83 2.33 -12.97 4.35
C LEU A 83 0.81 -12.78 4.47
N ALA A 84 0.06 -13.65 3.81
CA ALA A 84 -1.39 -13.66 3.86
C ALA A 84 -1.91 -14.10 5.23
N GLY A 85 -3.09 -13.63 5.61
CA GLY A 85 -3.80 -14.06 6.81
C GLY A 85 -4.66 -12.98 7.44
N ALA A 86 -5.87 -13.36 7.83
CA ALA A 86 -6.84 -12.53 8.53
C ALA A 86 -7.01 -11.12 7.91
N GLY A 87 -7.21 -11.06 6.58
CA GLY A 87 -7.39 -9.80 5.85
C GLY A 87 -6.19 -8.85 5.88
N GLY A 88 -4.99 -9.37 6.18
CA GLY A 88 -3.75 -8.59 6.25
C GLY A 88 -3.33 -8.18 7.66
N THR A 89 -4.15 -8.44 8.69
CA THR A 89 -3.78 -8.10 10.09
C THR A 89 -2.60 -8.91 10.60
N VAL A 90 -2.35 -10.12 10.07
CA VAL A 90 -1.14 -10.91 10.37
C VAL A 90 0.10 -10.17 9.86
N GLY A 91 0.06 -9.61 8.65
CA GLY A 91 1.13 -8.79 8.09
C GLY A 91 1.34 -7.50 8.89
N LEU A 92 0.27 -6.82 9.29
CA LEU A 92 0.35 -5.65 10.17
C LEU A 92 1.00 -6.00 11.51
N ALA A 93 0.53 -7.04 12.19
CA ALA A 93 1.12 -7.50 13.45
C ALA A 93 2.61 -7.84 13.32
N ARG A 94 3.01 -8.49 12.19
CA ARG A 94 4.41 -8.75 11.87
C ARG A 94 5.21 -7.46 11.73
N THR A 95 4.67 -6.46 11.05
CA THR A 95 5.31 -5.14 10.88
C THR A 95 5.54 -4.45 12.22
N LEU A 96 4.57 -4.51 13.12
CA LEU A 96 4.69 -3.91 14.45
C LEU A 96 5.79 -4.57 15.32
N THR A 97 6.22 -5.80 15.01
CA THR A 97 7.37 -6.43 15.70
C THR A 97 8.73 -5.97 15.18
N GLU A 98 8.80 -5.26 14.06
CA GLU A 98 10.02 -4.74 13.43
C GLU A 98 10.46 -3.38 14.01
N THR A 99 10.16 -3.10 15.26
CA THR A 99 10.42 -1.84 15.98
C THR A 99 11.82 -1.26 15.67
N GLY A 100 11.86 -0.03 15.16
CA GLY A 100 13.11 0.67 14.80
C GLY A 100 13.80 0.15 13.54
N ASN A 101 13.17 -0.76 12.78
CA ASN A 101 13.74 -1.25 11.52
C ASN A 101 13.37 -0.35 10.35
N ALA A 102 14.22 0.61 10.02
CA ALA A 102 14.04 1.55 8.91
C ALA A 102 14.16 0.92 7.51
N ASN A 103 14.43 -0.38 7.41
CA ASN A 103 14.46 -1.11 6.15
C ASN A 103 13.25 -2.03 5.97
N PHE A 104 12.18 -1.85 6.76
CA PHE A 104 10.98 -2.68 6.70
C PHE A 104 9.74 -1.82 6.43
N MET A 105 9.03 -2.13 5.36
CA MET A 105 7.78 -1.48 4.96
C MET A 105 6.67 -2.51 4.80
N LEU A 106 5.44 -2.09 5.02
CA LEU A 106 4.21 -2.82 4.76
C LEU A 106 3.42 -2.11 3.66
N LEU A 107 3.14 -2.79 2.56
CA LEU A 107 2.10 -2.33 1.65
C LEU A 107 0.74 -2.65 2.26
N MET A 108 -0.15 -1.68 2.30
CA MET A 108 -1.47 -1.85 2.89
C MET A 108 -2.51 -0.98 2.19
N GLY A 109 -3.74 -1.04 2.62
CA GLY A 109 -4.83 -0.22 2.12
C GLY A 109 -6.12 -0.46 2.90
N LEU A 110 -7.24 -0.11 2.30
CA LEU A 110 -8.57 -0.20 2.90
C LEU A 110 -8.85 -1.58 3.51
N GLY A 111 -8.37 -2.66 2.89
CA GLY A 111 -8.58 -4.03 3.38
C GLY A 111 -7.98 -4.30 4.75
N VAL A 112 -6.79 -3.76 5.04
CA VAL A 112 -6.15 -3.94 6.35
C VAL A 112 -6.88 -3.14 7.42
N VAL A 113 -7.36 -1.94 7.08
CA VAL A 113 -8.18 -1.10 7.99
C VAL A 113 -9.47 -1.85 8.36
N GLY A 114 -10.21 -2.36 7.37
CA GLY A 114 -11.45 -3.09 7.63
C GLY A 114 -11.23 -4.40 8.40
N ALA A 115 -10.17 -5.13 8.05
CA ALA A 115 -9.83 -6.38 8.71
C ALA A 115 -9.47 -6.19 10.20
N ALA A 116 -8.92 -5.04 10.57
CA ALA A 116 -8.64 -4.72 11.98
C ALA A 116 -9.91 -4.64 12.84
N TYR A 117 -11.08 -4.40 12.23
CA TYR A 117 -12.37 -4.40 12.90
C TYR A 117 -13.09 -5.75 12.87
N THR A 118 -12.90 -6.53 11.81
CA THR A 118 -13.65 -7.79 11.61
C THR A 118 -12.91 -9.02 12.11
N ASN A 119 -11.63 -8.87 12.49
CA ASN A 119 -10.83 -9.94 13.07
C ASN A 119 -10.47 -9.62 14.53
N GLU A 120 -10.38 -10.63 15.35
CA GLU A 120 -9.87 -10.51 16.72
C GLU A 120 -8.34 -10.30 16.69
N GLY A 121 -7.85 -9.19 17.23
CA GLY A 121 -6.42 -8.88 17.32
C GLY A 121 -6.15 -7.48 17.88
N ASP A 122 -4.94 -7.29 18.42
CA ASP A 122 -4.53 -6.02 19.04
C ASP A 122 -3.80 -5.08 18.06
N ALA A 123 -3.43 -5.56 16.85
CA ALA A 123 -2.67 -4.79 15.89
C ALA A 123 -3.53 -3.67 15.27
N LYS A 124 -3.10 -2.43 15.41
CA LYS A 124 -3.78 -1.25 14.85
C LYS A 124 -2.91 -0.57 13.81
N VAL A 125 -3.54 -0.07 12.77
CA VAL A 125 -2.87 0.73 11.73
C VAL A 125 -2.17 1.95 12.32
N ALA A 126 -2.77 2.58 13.33
CA ALA A 126 -2.22 3.73 14.03
C ALA A 126 -0.93 3.47 14.81
N ASP A 127 -0.57 2.20 15.07
CA ASP A 127 0.66 1.84 15.79
C ASP A 127 1.89 1.76 14.86
N ALA A 128 1.68 1.78 13.53
CA ALA A 128 2.75 1.79 12.52
C ALA A 128 3.10 3.22 12.09
N THR A 129 4.25 3.39 11.43
CA THR A 129 4.70 4.70 10.92
C THR A 129 4.11 4.96 9.53
N PRO A 130 3.26 5.99 9.31
CA PRO A 130 2.76 6.35 7.99
C PRO A 130 3.89 6.84 7.07
N ILE A 131 3.97 6.33 5.84
CA ILE A 131 4.94 6.77 4.84
C ILE A 131 4.26 7.50 3.70
N ALA A 132 3.41 6.81 2.93
CA ALA A 132 2.69 7.43 1.81
C ALA A 132 1.42 6.67 1.44
N ARG A 133 0.39 7.39 1.02
CA ARG A 133 -0.64 6.87 0.12
C ARG A 133 -0.09 6.93 -1.29
N LEU A 134 -0.32 5.91 -2.10
CA LEU A 134 0.23 5.82 -3.46
C LEU A 134 -0.83 6.01 -4.53
N ILE A 135 -1.90 5.23 -4.43
CA ILE A 135 -2.90 5.11 -5.49
C ILE A 135 -4.31 4.97 -4.92
N GLU A 136 -5.27 5.26 -5.78
CA GLU A 136 -6.65 4.80 -5.69
C GLU A 136 -7.04 4.00 -6.93
N GLU A 137 -7.97 3.09 -6.76
CA GLU A 137 -8.52 2.25 -7.81
C GLU A 137 -10.03 2.16 -7.67
N ALA A 138 -10.76 2.35 -8.75
CA ALA A 138 -12.19 2.09 -8.76
C ALA A 138 -12.45 0.58 -8.67
N GLY A 139 -13.54 0.22 -8.00
CA GLY A 139 -14.09 -1.12 -8.11
C GLY A 139 -14.89 -1.29 -9.40
N ALA A 140 -15.20 -2.53 -9.72
CA ALA A 140 -16.11 -2.87 -10.80
C ALA A 140 -16.97 -4.10 -10.44
N ILE A 141 -18.11 -4.18 -11.07
CA ILE A 141 -19.04 -5.31 -10.97
C ILE A 141 -18.84 -6.19 -12.20
N PHE A 142 -18.35 -7.41 -11.97
CA PHE A 142 -17.99 -8.36 -13.01
C PHE A 142 -18.97 -9.53 -13.08
N VAL A 143 -19.30 -9.93 -14.30
CA VAL A 143 -20.00 -11.17 -14.60
C VAL A 143 -19.27 -11.94 -15.69
N PRO A 144 -19.44 -13.30 -15.82
CA PRO A 144 -18.99 -14.04 -16.99
C PRO A 144 -19.58 -13.45 -18.28
N ALA A 145 -18.86 -13.53 -19.38
CA ALA A 145 -19.34 -13.00 -20.67
C ALA A 145 -20.66 -13.63 -21.15
N ASP A 146 -20.89 -14.88 -20.79
CA ASP A 146 -22.12 -15.64 -21.09
C ASP A 146 -23.22 -15.51 -20.02
N SER A 147 -23.00 -14.64 -19.02
CA SER A 147 -23.99 -14.33 -17.99
C SER A 147 -25.30 -13.83 -18.60
N PRO A 148 -26.47 -14.19 -18.03
CA PRO A 148 -27.76 -13.67 -18.46
C PRO A 148 -27.91 -12.15 -18.16
N TYR A 149 -27.09 -11.60 -17.26
CA TYR A 149 -27.14 -10.19 -16.87
C TYR A 149 -26.34 -9.34 -17.88
N LEU A 150 -27.05 -8.50 -18.64
CA LEU A 150 -26.46 -7.62 -19.66
C LEU A 150 -26.21 -6.22 -19.12
N THR A 151 -26.96 -5.83 -18.10
CA THR A 151 -26.90 -4.53 -17.44
C THR A 151 -26.79 -4.68 -15.92
N LEU A 152 -26.44 -3.60 -15.21
CA LEU A 152 -26.49 -3.58 -13.76
C LEU A 152 -27.92 -3.82 -13.25
N ASP A 153 -28.91 -3.23 -13.90
CA ASP A 153 -30.32 -3.34 -13.53
C ASP A 153 -30.82 -4.80 -13.63
N ASP A 154 -30.49 -5.52 -14.70
CA ASP A 154 -30.81 -6.96 -14.84
C ASP A 154 -30.30 -7.77 -13.64
N MET A 155 -29.06 -7.49 -13.22
CA MET A 155 -28.39 -8.17 -12.10
C MET A 155 -29.03 -7.80 -10.77
N VAL A 156 -29.28 -6.51 -10.53
CA VAL A 156 -29.89 -6.00 -9.29
C VAL A 156 -31.31 -6.53 -9.10
N GLU A 157 -32.13 -6.54 -10.14
CA GLU A 157 -33.48 -7.09 -10.07
C GLU A 157 -33.50 -8.59 -9.78
N ALA A 158 -32.57 -9.36 -10.37
CA ALA A 158 -32.41 -10.77 -10.03
C ALA A 158 -31.93 -10.96 -8.59
N TRP A 159 -31.01 -10.10 -8.11
CA TRP A 159 -30.46 -10.16 -6.75
C TRP A 159 -31.53 -9.86 -5.69
N LYS A 160 -32.42 -8.90 -5.93
CA LYS A 160 -33.54 -8.57 -5.04
C LYS A 160 -34.53 -9.72 -4.81
N VAL A 161 -34.62 -10.68 -5.75
CA VAL A 161 -35.56 -11.81 -5.62
C VAL A 161 -35.18 -12.72 -4.45
N ASP A 162 -33.88 -13.09 -4.33
CA ASP A 162 -33.38 -13.94 -3.27
C ASP A 162 -31.89 -13.63 -2.99
N PRO A 163 -31.59 -12.59 -2.20
CA PRO A 163 -30.21 -12.20 -1.91
C PRO A 163 -29.37 -13.32 -1.27
N ALA A 164 -30.00 -14.18 -0.46
CA ALA A 164 -29.32 -15.26 0.23
C ALA A 164 -28.90 -16.42 -0.69
N ALA A 165 -29.63 -16.63 -1.78
CA ALA A 165 -29.27 -17.62 -2.81
C ALA A 165 -28.35 -17.05 -3.90
N PHE A 166 -28.19 -15.73 -3.95
CA PHE A 166 -27.42 -15.02 -4.97
C PHE A 166 -25.95 -14.89 -4.51
N ALA A 167 -25.08 -15.78 -4.99
CA ALA A 167 -23.68 -15.81 -4.55
C ALA A 167 -22.88 -14.63 -5.15
N VAL A 168 -22.34 -13.82 -4.28
CA VAL A 168 -21.49 -12.65 -4.59
C VAL A 168 -20.06 -12.95 -4.19
N GLY A 169 -19.09 -12.77 -5.09
CA GLY A 169 -17.68 -13.02 -4.79
C GLY A 169 -16.87 -11.75 -4.67
N GLY A 170 -15.82 -11.79 -3.86
CA GLY A 170 -14.81 -10.73 -3.77
C GLY A 170 -13.46 -11.27 -3.37
N GLY A 171 -12.38 -10.62 -3.84
CA GLY A 171 -10.99 -11.00 -3.60
C GLY A 171 -10.42 -10.47 -2.28
N SER A 172 -11.28 -10.10 -1.31
CA SER A 172 -10.84 -9.66 0.00
C SER A 172 -11.63 -10.29 1.14
N SER A 173 -11.02 -10.35 2.32
CA SER A 173 -11.68 -10.82 3.55
C SER A 173 -12.83 -9.88 3.95
N PRO A 174 -13.75 -10.33 4.83
CA PRO A 174 -14.77 -9.47 5.42
C PRO A 174 -14.20 -8.16 5.97
N GLY A 175 -14.82 -7.03 5.66
CA GLY A 175 -14.32 -5.68 5.97
C GLY A 175 -13.38 -5.11 4.92
N GLY A 176 -12.86 -5.92 3.99
CA GLY A 176 -12.03 -5.44 2.89
C GLY A 176 -12.83 -4.81 1.74
N PRO A 177 -12.15 -4.18 0.76
CA PRO A 177 -12.79 -3.40 -0.30
C PRO A 177 -13.80 -4.21 -1.11
N ASP A 178 -13.46 -5.45 -1.50
CA ASP A 178 -14.32 -6.28 -2.33
C ASP A 178 -15.50 -6.88 -1.55
N HIS A 179 -15.47 -6.80 -0.20
CA HIS A 179 -16.62 -7.09 0.65
C HIS A 179 -17.47 -5.83 0.87
N LEU A 180 -16.85 -4.69 1.18
CA LEU A 180 -17.58 -3.44 1.44
C LEU A 180 -18.35 -2.95 0.21
N LEU A 181 -17.76 -3.08 -0.97
CA LEU A 181 -18.40 -2.65 -2.21
C LEU A 181 -19.77 -3.33 -2.46
N PRO A 182 -19.90 -4.67 -2.49
CA PRO A 182 -21.21 -5.28 -2.69
C PRO A 182 -22.16 -5.05 -1.51
N MET A 183 -21.67 -4.87 -0.28
CA MET A 183 -22.53 -4.53 0.86
C MET A 183 -23.13 -3.12 0.71
N GLN A 184 -22.31 -2.13 0.33
CA GLN A 184 -22.78 -0.78 0.07
C GLN A 184 -23.70 -0.73 -1.17
N LEU A 185 -23.39 -1.52 -2.21
CA LEU A 185 -24.27 -1.63 -3.37
C LEU A 185 -25.63 -2.22 -2.97
N ALA A 186 -25.65 -3.28 -2.15
CA ALA A 186 -26.89 -3.88 -1.64
C ALA A 186 -27.75 -2.84 -0.91
N ASP A 187 -27.14 -2.11 0.03
CA ASP A 187 -27.83 -1.04 0.78
C ASP A 187 -28.38 0.04 -0.15
N ALA A 188 -27.55 0.56 -1.08
CA ALA A 188 -27.92 1.60 -2.03
C ALA A 188 -29.08 1.19 -2.95
N VAL A 189 -29.25 -0.10 -3.27
CA VAL A 189 -30.36 -0.62 -4.10
C VAL A 189 -31.53 -1.19 -3.28
N GLY A 190 -31.46 -1.07 -1.93
CA GLY A 190 -32.52 -1.48 -1.02
C GLY A 190 -32.55 -2.99 -0.68
N ILE A 191 -31.42 -3.67 -0.78
CA ILE A 191 -31.20 -5.03 -0.28
C ILE A 191 -30.55 -4.95 1.10
N ASP A 192 -31.02 -5.73 2.07
CA ASP A 192 -30.38 -5.84 3.38
C ASP A 192 -28.96 -6.43 3.24
N PRO A 193 -27.89 -5.69 3.59
CA PRO A 193 -26.52 -6.20 3.53
C PRO A 193 -26.32 -7.50 4.33
N GLY A 194 -27.04 -7.67 5.45
CA GLY A 194 -27.00 -8.89 6.25
C GLY A 194 -27.59 -10.12 5.57
N ALA A 195 -28.35 -9.95 4.49
CA ALA A 195 -28.91 -11.04 3.69
C ALA A 195 -27.99 -11.46 2.51
N VAL A 196 -26.90 -10.73 2.25
CA VAL A 196 -26.02 -10.99 1.12
C VAL A 196 -25.18 -12.24 1.33
N ASN A 197 -25.24 -13.18 0.38
CA ASN A 197 -24.40 -14.37 0.36
C ASN A 197 -23.02 -14.05 -0.24
N PHE A 198 -22.14 -13.47 0.59
CA PHE A 198 -20.79 -13.12 0.16
C PHE A 198 -19.81 -14.28 0.33
N ILE A 199 -19.01 -14.54 -0.70
CA ILE A 199 -17.97 -15.58 -0.73
C ILE A 199 -16.62 -14.89 -0.89
N SER A 200 -15.81 -14.92 0.17
CA SER A 200 -14.47 -14.33 0.22
C SER A 200 -13.44 -15.25 -0.42
N TYR A 201 -12.53 -14.63 -1.21
CA TYR A 201 -11.34 -15.24 -1.78
C TYR A 201 -10.10 -14.42 -1.37
N ASP A 202 -8.91 -15.02 -1.45
CA ASP A 202 -7.66 -14.32 -1.14
C ASP A 202 -7.05 -13.71 -2.43
N GLY A 203 -7.72 -12.67 -2.94
CA GLY A 203 -7.33 -11.93 -4.15
C GLY A 203 -7.92 -12.44 -5.44
N GLY A 204 -7.67 -11.69 -6.52
CA GLY A 204 -8.20 -11.95 -7.86
C GLY A 204 -7.76 -13.28 -8.45
N GLY A 205 -6.59 -13.78 -8.05
CA GLY A 205 -6.07 -15.07 -8.53
C GLY A 205 -6.93 -16.26 -8.15
N GLU A 206 -7.57 -16.25 -6.97
CA GLU A 206 -8.54 -17.27 -6.54
C GLU A 206 -9.96 -16.96 -6.98
N LEU A 207 -10.31 -15.68 -7.04
CA LEU A 207 -11.64 -15.22 -7.44
C LEU A 207 -11.94 -15.50 -8.90
N LEU A 208 -10.97 -15.30 -9.81
CA LEU A 208 -11.17 -15.46 -11.26
C LEU A 208 -11.69 -16.85 -11.68
N PRO A 209 -11.10 -17.98 -11.24
CA PRO A 209 -11.64 -19.30 -11.56
C PRO A 209 -13.06 -19.52 -11.04
N ALA A 210 -13.45 -18.87 -9.94
CA ALA A 210 -14.81 -18.98 -9.40
C ALA A 210 -15.82 -18.21 -10.24
N ILE A 211 -15.46 -17.03 -10.76
CA ILE A 211 -16.29 -16.26 -11.68
C ILE A 211 -16.49 -17.04 -12.98
N LEU A 212 -15.39 -17.40 -13.65
CA LEU A 212 -15.41 -18.11 -14.94
C LEU A 212 -16.07 -19.49 -14.84
N GLY A 213 -15.99 -20.13 -13.68
CA GLY A 213 -16.63 -21.43 -13.41
C GLY A 213 -18.13 -21.35 -13.08
N GLY A 214 -18.74 -20.17 -13.13
CA GLY A 214 -20.17 -19.96 -12.86
C GLY A 214 -20.58 -20.25 -11.40
N LYS A 215 -19.64 -20.18 -10.45
CA LYS A 215 -19.94 -20.36 -9.02
C LYS A 215 -20.53 -19.11 -8.38
N LEU A 216 -20.38 -17.98 -9.03
CA LEU A 216 -20.82 -16.65 -8.58
C LEU A 216 -21.79 -16.07 -9.61
N GLN A 217 -22.80 -15.36 -9.15
CA GLN A 217 -23.70 -14.59 -10.00
C GLN A 217 -23.02 -13.29 -10.47
N PHE A 218 -22.25 -12.65 -9.57
CA PHE A 218 -21.34 -11.57 -9.91
C PHE A 218 -20.15 -11.55 -8.94
N ALA A 219 -19.13 -10.79 -9.31
CA ALA A 219 -18.01 -10.49 -8.44
C ALA A 219 -17.79 -8.98 -8.38
N ALA A 220 -17.28 -8.52 -7.22
CA ALA A 220 -16.84 -7.17 -6.99
C ALA A 220 -15.34 -7.16 -6.68
N SER A 221 -14.55 -6.36 -7.41
CA SER A 221 -13.10 -6.22 -7.19
C SER A 221 -12.57 -4.95 -7.85
N GLY A 222 -11.30 -4.61 -7.61
CA GLY A 222 -10.59 -3.59 -8.37
C GLY A 222 -10.58 -3.93 -9.87
N TYR A 223 -10.90 -2.96 -10.72
CA TYR A 223 -11.05 -3.26 -12.14
C TYR A 223 -9.75 -3.72 -12.82
N GLY A 224 -8.59 -3.24 -12.33
CA GLY A 224 -7.28 -3.60 -12.86
C GLY A 224 -6.95 -5.08 -12.72
N GLU A 225 -7.49 -5.76 -11.71
CA GLU A 225 -7.22 -7.19 -11.48
C GLU A 225 -7.73 -8.09 -12.62
N PHE A 226 -8.79 -7.69 -13.33
CA PHE A 226 -9.40 -8.49 -14.39
C PHE A 226 -9.43 -7.80 -15.76
N LEU A 227 -8.62 -6.76 -15.94
CA LEU A 227 -8.60 -5.97 -17.18
C LEU A 227 -8.30 -6.84 -18.42
N GLU A 228 -7.39 -7.80 -18.29
CA GLU A 228 -7.05 -8.70 -19.40
C GLU A 228 -8.20 -9.63 -19.77
N GLN A 229 -8.97 -10.12 -18.78
CA GLN A 229 -10.16 -10.96 -19.01
C GLN A 229 -11.33 -10.18 -19.60
N VAL A 230 -11.43 -8.90 -19.28
CA VAL A 230 -12.39 -7.99 -19.93
C VAL A 230 -11.99 -7.74 -21.38
N LYS A 231 -10.71 -7.46 -21.65
CA LYS A 231 -10.19 -7.27 -23.03
C LYS A 231 -10.29 -8.51 -23.89
N SER A 232 -10.08 -9.71 -23.31
CA SER A 232 -10.25 -10.99 -24.02
C SER A 232 -11.71 -11.35 -24.28
N GLY A 233 -12.65 -10.70 -23.57
CA GLY A 233 -14.08 -10.98 -23.68
C GLY A 233 -14.54 -12.19 -22.84
N ASP A 234 -13.76 -12.62 -21.85
CA ASP A 234 -14.13 -13.68 -20.91
C ASP A 234 -15.03 -13.14 -19.79
N LEU A 235 -14.86 -11.88 -19.43
CA LEU A 235 -15.67 -11.16 -18.44
C LEU A 235 -16.32 -9.92 -19.06
N ARG A 236 -17.49 -9.57 -18.52
CA ARG A 236 -18.21 -8.31 -18.77
C ARG A 236 -18.20 -7.49 -17.50
N VAL A 237 -17.96 -6.17 -17.63
CA VAL A 237 -18.16 -5.18 -16.58
C VAL A 237 -19.57 -4.62 -16.72
N LEU A 238 -20.38 -4.70 -15.68
CA LEU A 238 -21.73 -4.12 -15.66
C LEU A 238 -21.70 -2.64 -15.25
N ALA A 239 -20.84 -2.28 -14.29
CA ALA A 239 -20.61 -0.91 -13.87
C ALA A 239 -19.24 -0.76 -13.18
N VAL A 240 -18.71 0.47 -13.18
CA VAL A 240 -17.56 0.89 -12.37
C VAL A 240 -18.03 1.82 -11.24
N THR A 241 -17.22 1.90 -10.18
CA THR A 241 -17.62 2.59 -8.94
C THR A 241 -17.04 4.00 -8.79
N SER A 242 -16.27 4.47 -9.77
CA SER A 242 -15.71 5.83 -9.84
C SER A 242 -16.79 6.87 -10.18
N GLU A 243 -16.50 8.14 -9.88
CA GLU A 243 -17.36 9.26 -10.29
C GLU A 243 -17.46 9.40 -11.81
N GLU A 244 -16.34 9.16 -12.51
CA GLU A 244 -16.25 9.19 -13.95
C GLU A 244 -15.96 7.82 -14.53
N ARG A 245 -16.33 7.60 -15.80
CA ARG A 245 -16.02 6.34 -16.51
C ARG A 245 -14.52 6.11 -16.58
N VAL A 246 -14.12 4.87 -16.41
CA VAL A 246 -12.73 4.42 -16.59
C VAL A 246 -12.46 4.30 -18.10
N PRO A 247 -11.52 5.07 -18.66
CA PRO A 247 -11.35 5.16 -20.14
C PRO A 247 -11.04 3.83 -20.84
N VAL A 248 -10.41 2.89 -20.13
CA VAL A 248 -10.05 1.56 -20.68
C VAL A 248 -11.19 0.56 -20.63
N LEU A 249 -12.33 0.92 -20.00
CA LEU A 249 -13.52 0.09 -19.87
C LEU A 249 -14.70 0.75 -20.56
N GLU A 250 -15.41 0.00 -21.41
CA GLU A 250 -16.67 0.42 -22.03
C GLU A 250 -17.86 0.18 -21.10
N ALA A 251 -17.76 0.64 -19.83
CA ALA A 251 -18.77 0.40 -18.81
C ALA A 251 -19.26 1.72 -18.20
N PRO A 252 -20.56 1.83 -17.84
CA PRO A 252 -21.10 2.98 -17.13
C PRO A 252 -20.59 3.03 -15.69
N THR A 253 -20.74 4.20 -15.03
CA THR A 253 -20.58 4.30 -13.58
C THR A 253 -21.87 3.85 -12.88
N LEU A 254 -21.77 3.50 -11.58
CA LEU A 254 -22.94 3.22 -10.75
C LEU A 254 -23.91 4.41 -10.75
N THR A 255 -23.38 5.63 -10.71
CA THR A 255 -24.19 6.87 -10.73
C THR A 255 -24.92 7.05 -12.06
N GLU A 256 -24.30 6.72 -13.20
CA GLU A 256 -24.97 6.73 -14.52
C GLU A 256 -26.10 5.70 -14.59
N GLU A 257 -25.98 4.58 -13.90
CA GLU A 257 -27.02 3.54 -13.77
C GLU A 257 -28.07 3.88 -12.67
N GLY A 258 -27.98 5.07 -12.07
CA GLY A 258 -28.98 5.55 -11.09
C GLY A 258 -28.72 5.08 -9.65
N VAL A 259 -27.56 4.49 -9.36
CA VAL A 259 -27.17 4.10 -8.00
C VAL A 259 -26.24 5.17 -7.42
N ASP A 260 -26.68 5.84 -6.34
CA ASP A 260 -25.91 6.88 -5.66
C ASP A 260 -24.80 6.26 -4.78
N LEU A 261 -23.78 5.74 -5.45
CA LEU A 261 -22.64 5.10 -4.80
C LEU A 261 -21.35 5.37 -5.60
N VAL A 262 -20.39 6.01 -4.94
CA VAL A 262 -18.99 6.10 -5.39
C VAL A 262 -18.14 5.35 -4.39
N PHE A 263 -17.29 4.46 -4.90
CA PHE A 263 -16.40 3.65 -4.08
C PHE A 263 -15.02 3.55 -4.69
N THR A 264 -13.98 3.86 -3.91
CA THR A 264 -12.58 3.69 -4.31
C THR A 264 -11.82 2.89 -3.26
N ASN A 265 -10.91 2.04 -3.73
CA ASN A 265 -9.95 1.33 -2.90
C ASN A 265 -8.60 2.03 -3.01
N TRP A 266 -8.03 2.42 -1.88
CA TRP A 266 -6.72 3.05 -1.83
C TRP A 266 -5.65 2.07 -1.38
N ARG A 267 -4.38 2.33 -1.78
CA ARG A 267 -3.20 1.59 -1.33
C ARG A 267 -2.09 2.56 -0.93
N GLY A 268 -1.36 2.18 0.11
CA GLY A 268 -0.29 2.99 0.67
C GLY A 268 0.76 2.14 1.38
N ILE A 269 1.74 2.81 1.93
CA ILE A 269 2.89 2.21 2.61
C ILE A 269 2.93 2.70 4.06
N LEU A 270 3.05 1.75 4.98
CA LEU A 270 3.47 1.99 6.36
C LEU A 270 4.90 1.46 6.55
N ALA A 271 5.57 1.91 7.60
CA ALA A 271 6.82 1.34 8.06
C ALA A 271 6.70 0.83 9.50
N ALA A 272 7.76 0.19 9.98
CA ALA A 272 7.87 -0.25 11.37
C ALA A 272 7.64 0.90 12.36
N PRO A 273 7.19 0.62 13.59
CA PRO A 273 7.06 1.62 14.62
C PRO A 273 8.43 2.11 15.16
N ASP A 274 8.41 3.21 15.91
CA ASP A 274 9.56 3.77 16.64
C ASP A 274 10.76 4.14 15.75
N LEU A 275 10.51 4.54 14.49
CA LEU A 275 11.53 5.15 13.65
C LEU A 275 11.84 6.57 14.12
N THR A 276 13.09 6.96 13.97
CA THR A 276 13.48 8.36 14.17
C THR A 276 12.91 9.24 13.05
N GLU A 277 12.79 10.56 13.30
CA GLU A 277 12.36 11.52 12.27
C GLU A 277 13.24 11.45 11.00
N ALA A 278 14.54 11.23 11.15
CA ALA A 278 15.46 11.13 10.03
C ALA A 278 15.26 9.84 9.20
N GLU A 279 14.95 8.71 9.86
CA GLU A 279 14.65 7.46 9.19
C GLU A 279 13.30 7.53 8.46
N THR A 280 12.28 8.07 9.12
CA THR A 280 10.97 8.31 8.49
C THR A 280 11.10 9.23 7.28
N ALA A 281 11.80 10.36 7.41
CA ALA A 281 12.03 11.30 6.30
C ALA A 281 12.75 10.62 5.12
N ARG A 282 13.75 9.77 5.39
CA ARG A 282 14.45 9.02 4.34
C ARG A 282 13.51 8.09 3.55
N LEU A 283 12.60 7.40 4.22
CA LEU A 283 11.62 6.53 3.55
C LEU A 283 10.60 7.36 2.76
N VAL A 284 10.12 8.46 3.32
CA VAL A 284 9.21 9.41 2.63
C VAL A 284 9.88 10.00 1.40
N ASP A 285 11.14 10.45 1.50
CA ASP A 285 11.91 11.00 0.37
C ASP A 285 12.09 9.95 -0.73
N ALA A 286 12.39 8.71 -0.37
CA ALA A 286 12.55 7.60 -1.32
C ALA A 286 11.24 7.30 -2.08
N VAL A 287 10.12 7.21 -1.36
CA VAL A 287 8.80 6.97 -1.98
C VAL A 287 8.35 8.18 -2.80
N THR A 288 8.66 9.40 -2.35
CA THR A 288 8.38 10.64 -3.11
C THR A 288 9.18 10.69 -4.42
N ALA A 289 10.45 10.31 -4.37
CA ALA A 289 11.28 10.26 -5.59
C ALA A 289 10.81 9.16 -6.56
N MET A 290 10.37 8.00 -6.06
CA MET A 290 9.72 6.96 -6.87
C MET A 290 8.45 7.52 -7.54
N HIS A 291 7.56 8.13 -6.77
CA HIS A 291 6.31 8.70 -7.28
C HIS A 291 6.54 9.75 -8.37
N GLY A 292 7.54 10.61 -8.21
CA GLY A 292 7.87 11.66 -9.19
C GLY A 292 8.59 11.17 -10.45
N SER A 293 8.78 9.86 -10.65
CA SER A 293 9.47 9.30 -11.81
C SER A 293 8.56 9.02 -12.99
N ASP A 294 9.13 9.07 -14.20
CA ASP A 294 8.41 8.70 -15.43
C ASP A 294 8.02 7.20 -15.42
N GLU A 295 8.82 6.37 -14.76
CA GLU A 295 8.58 4.94 -14.60
C GLU A 295 7.32 4.68 -13.77
N TRP A 296 7.10 5.43 -12.67
CA TRP A 296 5.88 5.30 -11.87
C TRP A 296 4.65 5.83 -12.61
N ALA A 297 4.77 6.94 -13.33
CA ALA A 297 3.70 7.44 -14.19
C ALA A 297 3.26 6.39 -15.21
N ALA A 298 4.20 5.67 -15.83
CA ALA A 298 3.89 4.57 -16.74
C ALA A 298 3.23 3.37 -16.03
N VAL A 299 3.57 3.11 -14.78
CA VAL A 299 2.90 2.08 -13.94
C VAL A 299 1.45 2.46 -13.68
N LEU A 300 1.17 3.72 -13.32
CA LEU A 300 -0.19 4.22 -13.10
C LEU A 300 -1.04 4.03 -14.38
N GLU A 301 -0.53 4.48 -15.52
CA GLU A 301 -1.22 4.36 -16.82
C GLU A 301 -1.48 2.89 -17.19
N THR A 302 -0.46 2.02 -17.05
CA THR A 302 -0.55 0.59 -17.44
C THR A 302 -1.61 -0.15 -16.63
N ASN A 303 -1.71 0.15 -15.33
CA ASN A 303 -2.65 -0.50 -14.42
C ASN A 303 -3.99 0.25 -14.32
N GLY A 304 -4.08 1.45 -14.90
CA GLY A 304 -5.24 2.31 -14.82
C GLY A 304 -5.50 2.86 -13.42
N TRP A 305 -4.47 2.94 -12.58
CA TRP A 305 -4.61 3.46 -11.22
C TRP A 305 -4.67 4.99 -11.23
N THR A 306 -5.50 5.52 -10.37
CA THR A 306 -5.57 6.96 -10.10
C THR A 306 -4.43 7.35 -9.17
N ASP A 307 -3.70 8.39 -9.52
CA ASP A 307 -2.71 9.00 -8.63
C ASP A 307 -3.41 9.61 -7.41
N ALA A 308 -3.02 9.13 -6.23
CA ALA A 308 -3.58 9.60 -4.97
C ALA A 308 -2.46 9.87 -3.94
N PHE A 309 -1.29 10.29 -4.44
CA PHE A 309 -0.10 10.46 -3.62
C PHE A 309 -0.30 11.49 -2.51
N ALA A 310 -0.03 11.05 -1.27
CA ALA A 310 -0.01 11.90 -0.09
C ALA A 310 1.00 11.37 0.92
N THR A 311 1.68 12.26 1.65
CA THR A 311 2.68 11.92 2.68
C THR A 311 2.49 12.76 3.93
N GLY A 312 3.26 12.48 5.00
CA GLY A 312 3.29 13.30 6.21
C GLY A 312 1.91 13.45 6.88
N ASP A 313 1.59 14.68 7.28
CA ASP A 313 0.34 14.99 8.00
C ASP A 313 -0.91 14.72 7.15
N GLU A 314 -0.84 14.90 5.83
CA GLU A 314 -1.95 14.63 4.94
C GLU A 314 -2.32 13.15 4.93
N PHE A 315 -1.31 12.27 4.80
CA PHE A 315 -1.56 10.83 4.83
C PHE A 315 -1.99 10.34 6.23
N SER A 316 -1.39 10.89 7.28
CA SER A 316 -1.77 10.56 8.66
C SER A 316 -3.23 10.94 8.99
N SER A 317 -3.66 12.12 8.54
CA SER A 317 -5.05 12.58 8.68
C SER A 317 -5.99 11.69 7.87
N PHE A 318 -5.61 11.37 6.62
CA PHE A 318 -6.37 10.46 5.78
C PHE A 318 -6.55 9.07 6.43
N LEU A 319 -5.51 8.49 7.03
CA LEU A 319 -5.62 7.20 7.73
C LEU A 319 -6.62 7.27 8.90
N THR A 320 -6.61 8.36 9.66
CA THR A 320 -7.56 8.58 10.76
C THR A 320 -8.99 8.66 10.24
N GLU A 321 -9.23 9.43 9.19
CA GLU A 321 -10.54 9.56 8.55
C GLU A 321 -11.02 8.22 7.97
N GLN A 322 -10.11 7.44 7.37
CA GLN A 322 -10.45 6.10 6.86
C GLN A 322 -10.82 5.13 7.97
N ASP A 323 -10.10 5.15 9.09
CA ASP A 323 -10.41 4.32 10.25
C ASP A 323 -11.82 4.60 10.80
N GLU A 324 -12.16 5.87 10.99
CA GLU A 324 -13.49 6.31 11.44
C GLU A 324 -14.58 5.94 10.42
N ARG A 325 -14.35 6.19 9.13
CA ARG A 325 -15.30 5.89 8.05
C ARG A 325 -15.58 4.39 7.97
N VAL A 326 -14.54 3.55 7.97
CA VAL A 326 -14.69 2.09 7.87
C VAL A 326 -15.42 1.55 9.09
N SER A 327 -15.04 1.98 10.31
CA SER A 327 -15.74 1.57 11.54
C SER A 327 -17.22 1.92 11.50
N THR A 328 -17.56 3.13 11.04
CA THR A 328 -18.94 3.60 10.92
C THR A 328 -19.70 2.76 9.89
N THR A 329 -19.15 2.60 8.70
CA THR A 329 -19.76 1.80 7.61
C THR A 329 -20.02 0.35 8.06
N LEU A 330 -19.04 -0.31 8.70
CA LEU A 330 -19.21 -1.67 9.19
C LEU A 330 -20.34 -1.80 10.21
N LYS A 331 -20.52 -0.81 11.10
CA LYS A 331 -21.63 -0.76 12.07
C LYS A 331 -22.97 -0.52 11.38
N GLU A 332 -23.05 0.42 10.45
CA GLU A 332 -24.26 0.73 9.69
C GLU A 332 -24.74 -0.47 8.88
N LEU A 333 -23.79 -1.23 8.31
CA LEU A 333 -24.06 -2.46 7.58
C LEU A 333 -24.30 -3.69 8.49
N GLY A 334 -24.21 -3.54 9.82
CA GLY A 334 -24.40 -4.64 10.77
C GLY A 334 -23.32 -5.73 10.71
N LEU A 335 -22.11 -5.37 10.28
CA LEU A 335 -21.00 -6.30 10.09
C LEU A 335 -20.06 -6.39 11.32
N ILE A 336 -20.20 -5.45 12.28
CA ILE A 336 -19.54 -5.46 13.59
C ILE A 336 -20.48 -4.92 14.66
#